data_a4b088278c5e5c8ed4d29ef561d0fbcb
#
_entry.id   a4b088278c5e5c8ed4d29ef561d0fbcb
#
_cell.length_a   1.000
_cell.length_b   1.000
_cell.length_c   1.000
_cell.angle_alpha   90.00
_cell.angle_beta   90.00
_cell.angle_gamma   90.00
#
_symmetry.space_group_name_H-M   'P 1'
#
loop_
_entity.id
_entity.type
_entity.pdbx_description
1 polymer ?
#
loop_
_entity_poly.entity_id
_entity_poly.type
_entity_poly.pdbx_seq_one_letter_code
_entity_poly.pdbx_strand_id
1 'polypeptide(L)'
;MPFNGLPGFAADSLPDGWGNLLLSRQLKSKGRRLEEIDPLQRLCWVGSQGMGAMEYEPEEAFSEEFQVNDIRLDVLADTAGDILADIESGSEIDSLMTLNGSSGGARPKIVCLVTSDHKQLRQGTMIEDGANPWIIKFRSSADAADSGAMEYAVSLLAKSVGIDMPETHLFPSKRCPGWFGIRRFDRNEKGKLHMATAAGLLHCNFRYPCLDYSSLMQLALRLAGAPALVQMLKRASFHFVIDNS
;
A
#
# COMPACT_ATOMS: atom_id res chain seq x y z
N MET A 1 -18.94 17.58 -2.13
CA MET A 1 -18.92 16.42 -1.22
C MET A 1 -17.51 15.87 -1.20
N PRO A 2 -16.96 15.47 -0.06
CA PRO A 2 -15.72 14.73 -0.02
C PRO A 2 -15.88 13.45 -0.85
N PHE A 3 -14.78 12.94 -1.41
CA PHE A 3 -14.74 11.68 -2.17
C PHE A 3 -15.58 11.64 -3.47
N ASN A 4 -15.83 12.81 -4.09
CA ASN A 4 -16.60 12.90 -5.35
C ASN A 4 -17.98 12.21 -5.29
N GLY A 5 -18.61 12.22 -4.11
CA GLY A 5 -19.92 11.61 -3.89
C GLY A 5 -19.90 10.13 -3.51
N LEU A 6 -18.74 9.48 -3.47
CA LEU A 6 -18.64 8.11 -2.96
C LEU A 6 -18.79 8.06 -1.44
N PRO A 7 -19.34 6.99 -0.87
CA PRO A 7 -19.21 6.71 0.55
C PRO A 7 -17.74 6.44 0.91
N GLY A 8 -17.35 6.82 2.14
CA GLY A 8 -15.95 6.79 2.57
C GLY A 8 -15.29 5.42 2.45
N PHE A 9 -16.01 4.34 2.76
CA PHE A 9 -15.47 2.98 2.63
C PHE A 9 -15.12 2.58 1.18
N ALA A 10 -15.88 3.08 0.20
CA ALA A 10 -15.58 2.85 -1.21
C ALA A 10 -14.44 3.76 -1.68
N ALA A 11 -14.43 5.01 -1.21
CA ALA A 11 -13.36 5.95 -1.51
C ALA A 11 -12.00 5.50 -0.99
N ASP A 12 -11.95 4.81 0.17
CA ASP A 12 -10.72 4.22 0.73
C ASP A 12 -10.09 3.15 -0.16
N SER A 13 -10.89 2.51 -1.02
CA SER A 13 -10.41 1.46 -1.92
C SER A 13 -9.89 2.01 -3.25
N LEU A 14 -10.17 3.28 -3.56
CA LEU A 14 -9.70 3.87 -4.82
C LEU A 14 -8.17 3.89 -4.90
N PRO A 15 -7.61 3.63 -6.08
CA PRO A 15 -6.18 3.87 -6.31
C PRO A 15 -5.81 5.30 -5.91
N ASP A 16 -4.71 5.45 -5.19
CA ASP A 16 -4.14 6.74 -4.79
C ASP A 16 -2.69 6.83 -5.26
N GLY A 17 -2.11 8.00 -5.32
CA GLY A 17 -0.73 8.26 -5.63
C GLY A 17 -0.11 7.30 -6.67
N TRP A 18 0.64 6.31 -6.19
CA TRP A 18 1.30 5.31 -7.03
C TRP A 18 0.32 4.49 -7.89
N GLY A 19 -0.77 4.02 -7.30
CA GLY A 19 -1.79 3.25 -8.03
C GLY A 19 -2.44 4.05 -9.15
N ASN A 20 -2.73 5.33 -8.92
CA ASN A 20 -3.25 6.22 -9.97
C ASN A 20 -2.24 6.47 -11.08
N LEU A 21 -0.94 6.57 -10.75
CA LEU A 21 0.11 6.75 -11.74
C LEU A 21 0.20 5.53 -12.68
N LEU A 22 0.22 4.33 -12.12
CA LEU A 22 0.21 3.08 -12.89
C LEU A 22 -1.03 2.99 -13.78
N LEU A 23 -2.20 3.26 -13.21
CA LEU A 23 -3.47 3.26 -13.93
C LEU A 23 -3.47 4.27 -15.09
N SER A 24 -2.99 5.49 -14.85
CA SER A 24 -2.88 6.53 -15.87
C SER A 24 -1.97 6.10 -17.03
N ARG A 25 -0.86 5.44 -16.73
CA ARG A 25 0.06 4.89 -17.73
C ARG A 25 -0.61 3.85 -18.61
N GLN A 26 -1.32 2.92 -18.02
CA GLN A 26 -2.01 1.89 -18.77
C GLN A 26 -3.13 2.46 -19.64
N LEU A 27 -3.92 3.39 -19.10
CA LEU A 27 -4.95 4.05 -19.88
C LEU A 27 -4.37 4.79 -21.09
N LYS A 28 -3.24 5.48 -20.87
CA LYS A 28 -2.52 6.19 -21.94
C LYS A 28 -2.07 5.23 -23.05
N SER A 29 -1.59 4.04 -22.72
CA SER A 29 -1.22 3.03 -23.73
C SER A 29 -2.44 2.52 -24.53
N LYS A 30 -3.64 2.62 -23.96
CA LYS A 30 -4.93 2.29 -24.61
C LYS A 30 -5.62 3.52 -25.24
N GLY A 31 -4.94 4.68 -25.34
CA GLY A 31 -5.47 5.92 -25.88
C GLY A 31 -6.54 6.60 -25.01
N ARG A 32 -6.62 6.26 -23.72
CA ARG A 32 -7.61 6.80 -22.76
C ARG A 32 -6.90 7.66 -21.70
N ARG A 33 -7.66 8.51 -21.00
CA ARG A 33 -7.16 9.34 -19.89
C ARG A 33 -7.87 9.01 -18.60
N LEU A 34 -7.17 9.19 -17.47
CA LEU A 34 -7.70 8.89 -16.13
C LEU A 34 -8.94 9.74 -15.79
N GLU A 35 -9.00 10.97 -16.29
CA GLU A 35 -10.11 11.90 -16.09
C GLU A 35 -11.42 11.44 -16.76
N GLU A 36 -11.32 10.59 -17.76
CA GLU A 36 -12.45 10.02 -18.51
C GLU A 36 -13.09 8.84 -17.78
N ILE A 37 -12.43 8.35 -16.72
CA ILE A 37 -12.86 7.18 -15.97
C ILE A 37 -13.49 7.62 -14.66
N ASP A 38 -14.75 7.27 -14.47
CA ASP A 38 -15.45 7.60 -13.25
C ASP A 38 -14.94 6.77 -12.04
N PRO A 39 -15.21 7.23 -10.81
CA PRO A 39 -14.73 6.52 -9.61
C PRO A 39 -15.25 5.08 -9.49
N LEU A 40 -16.44 4.74 -9.98
CA LEU A 40 -16.97 3.37 -9.92
C LEU A 40 -16.19 2.45 -10.87
N GLN A 41 -15.90 2.94 -12.10
CA GLN A 41 -15.04 2.20 -13.02
C GLN A 41 -13.64 1.95 -12.44
N ARG A 42 -13.08 2.93 -11.69
CA ARG A 42 -11.79 2.73 -11.01
C ARG A 42 -11.87 1.64 -9.94
N LEU A 43 -13.00 1.49 -9.26
CA LEU A 43 -13.21 0.40 -8.29
C LEU A 43 -13.26 -0.97 -9.00
N CYS A 44 -13.82 -1.06 -10.21
CA CYS A 44 -13.78 -2.30 -10.98
C CYS A 44 -12.34 -2.77 -11.26
N TRP A 45 -11.40 -1.85 -11.40
CA TRP A 45 -9.98 -2.21 -11.55
C TRP A 45 -9.27 -2.56 -10.24
N VAL A 46 -9.81 -2.17 -9.10
CA VAL A 46 -9.34 -2.67 -7.81
C VAL A 46 -9.77 -4.13 -7.64
N GLY A 47 -10.99 -4.44 -8.09
CA GLY A 47 -11.53 -5.79 -8.07
C GLY A 47 -11.40 -6.46 -6.72
N SER A 48 -10.82 -7.66 -6.72
CA SER A 48 -10.57 -8.49 -5.54
C SER A 48 -9.18 -8.24 -4.89
N GLN A 49 -8.30 -7.45 -5.53
CA GLN A 49 -6.89 -7.31 -5.12
C GLN A 49 -6.65 -6.19 -4.11
N GLY A 50 -7.66 -5.41 -3.76
CA GLY A 50 -7.58 -4.26 -2.87
C GLY A 50 -7.10 -4.55 -1.46
N MET A 51 -6.87 -3.47 -0.70
CA MET A 51 -6.66 -3.54 0.74
C MET A 51 -8.01 -3.78 1.44
N GLY A 52 -7.95 -4.51 2.57
CA GLY A 52 -9.17 -4.87 3.31
C GLY A 52 -9.94 -6.03 2.68
N ALA A 53 -11.23 -6.11 2.96
CA ALA A 53 -12.11 -7.19 2.52
C ALA A 53 -13.15 -6.78 1.47
N MET A 54 -13.12 -5.52 1.01
CA MET A 54 -14.02 -5.07 -0.05
C MET A 54 -13.57 -5.63 -1.40
N GLU A 55 -14.52 -6.11 -2.17
CA GLU A 55 -14.35 -6.61 -3.54
C GLU A 55 -15.35 -5.89 -4.45
N TYR A 56 -14.96 -5.64 -5.68
CA TYR A 56 -15.75 -4.86 -6.63
C TYR A 56 -15.95 -5.67 -7.90
N GLU A 57 -17.21 -5.80 -8.30
CA GLU A 57 -17.64 -6.51 -9.51
C GLU A 57 -18.42 -5.57 -10.47
N PRO A 58 -18.25 -5.74 -11.80
CA PRO A 58 -17.35 -6.69 -12.45
C PRO A 58 -15.88 -6.29 -12.28
N GLU A 59 -15.00 -7.26 -12.06
CA GLU A 59 -13.56 -7.02 -12.00
C GLU A 59 -13.02 -6.78 -13.42
N GLU A 60 -12.33 -5.66 -13.63
CA GLU A 60 -11.62 -5.38 -14.86
C GLU A 60 -10.13 -5.70 -14.67
N ALA A 61 -9.65 -6.77 -15.30
CA ALA A 61 -8.24 -7.10 -15.29
C ALA A 61 -7.40 -6.07 -16.07
N PHE A 62 -6.26 -5.70 -15.52
CA PHE A 62 -5.31 -4.80 -16.17
C PHE A 62 -4.68 -5.41 -17.42
N SER A 63 -4.42 -6.69 -17.43
CA SER A 63 -3.95 -7.49 -18.56
C SER A 63 -4.57 -8.88 -18.50
N GLU A 64 -4.66 -9.54 -19.66
CA GLU A 64 -4.91 -10.98 -19.71
C GLU A 64 -3.85 -11.67 -18.86
N GLU A 65 -4.25 -12.50 -17.90
CA GLU A 65 -3.48 -13.27 -16.91
C GLU A 65 -1.94 -13.20 -17.04
N PHE A 66 -1.37 -12.01 -16.75
CA PHE A 66 0.07 -11.87 -16.72
C PHE A 66 0.60 -12.51 -15.42
N GLN A 67 1.36 -13.61 -15.55
CA GLN A 67 1.97 -14.27 -14.39
C GLN A 67 3.39 -13.78 -14.18
N VAL A 68 3.65 -13.28 -12.98
CA VAL A 68 5.00 -12.89 -12.56
C VAL A 68 5.70 -14.12 -11.97
N ASN A 69 6.54 -14.75 -12.78
CA ASN A 69 7.23 -15.98 -12.37
C ASN A 69 8.50 -15.74 -11.53
N ASP A 70 9.10 -14.54 -11.63
CA ASP A 70 10.32 -14.17 -10.90
C ASP A 70 10.24 -12.72 -10.46
N ILE A 71 10.16 -12.48 -9.14
CA ILE A 71 10.08 -11.15 -8.56
C ILE A 71 11.48 -10.65 -8.22
N ARG A 72 12.06 -9.86 -9.11
CA ARG A 72 13.38 -9.23 -8.95
C ARG A 72 13.21 -7.80 -8.46
N LEU A 73 13.34 -7.58 -7.15
CA LEU A 73 13.05 -6.31 -6.51
C LEU A 73 13.84 -5.13 -7.09
N ASP A 74 15.14 -5.32 -7.37
CA ASP A 74 15.98 -4.25 -7.93
C ASP A 74 15.52 -3.83 -9.34
N VAL A 75 15.08 -4.79 -10.16
CA VAL A 75 14.56 -4.51 -11.51
C VAL A 75 13.23 -3.77 -11.45
N LEU A 76 12.32 -4.21 -10.57
CA LEU A 76 11.05 -3.53 -10.36
C LEU A 76 11.23 -2.12 -9.80
N ALA A 77 12.23 -1.93 -8.93
CA ALA A 77 12.56 -0.61 -8.40
C ALA A 77 13.12 0.34 -9.48
N ASP A 78 13.98 -0.17 -10.38
CA ASP A 78 14.50 0.61 -11.51
C ASP A 78 13.33 1.02 -12.44
N THR A 79 12.45 0.07 -12.81
CA THR A 79 11.25 0.34 -13.62
C THR A 79 10.29 1.34 -12.94
N ALA A 80 10.12 1.23 -11.64
CA ALA A 80 9.31 2.19 -10.87
C ALA A 80 9.92 3.60 -10.89
N GLY A 81 11.26 3.70 -10.84
CA GLY A 81 12.00 4.95 -11.01
C GLY A 81 11.79 5.59 -12.38
N ASP A 82 11.84 4.80 -13.44
CA ASP A 82 11.58 5.25 -14.81
C ASP A 82 10.15 5.78 -14.97
N ILE A 83 9.17 5.06 -14.38
CA ILE A 83 7.77 5.50 -14.38
C ILE A 83 7.62 6.85 -13.68
N LEU A 84 8.27 7.06 -12.54
CA LEU A 84 8.23 8.33 -11.82
C LEU A 84 8.90 9.47 -12.60
N ALA A 85 9.94 9.17 -13.38
CA ALA A 85 10.65 10.13 -14.21
C ALA A 85 9.98 10.40 -15.57
N ASP A 86 8.79 9.82 -15.82
CA ASP A 86 8.05 9.87 -17.10
C ASP A 86 8.86 9.31 -18.29
N ILE A 87 9.77 8.38 -18.03
CA ILE A 87 10.52 7.65 -19.04
C ILE A 87 9.66 6.47 -19.52
N GLU A 88 9.69 6.17 -20.82
CA GLU A 88 9.10 4.94 -21.34
C GLU A 88 9.87 3.75 -20.76
N SER A 89 9.24 3.04 -19.84
CA SER A 89 9.81 1.85 -19.22
C SER A 89 9.42 0.61 -20.01
N GLY A 90 10.37 -0.33 -20.09
CA GLY A 90 10.22 -1.57 -20.86
C GLY A 90 9.31 -2.63 -20.19
N SER A 91 9.65 -3.88 -20.38
CA SER A 91 8.84 -5.09 -20.13
C SER A 91 8.32 -5.32 -18.71
N GLU A 92 8.83 -4.62 -17.69
CA GLU A 92 8.44 -4.89 -16.29
C GLU A 92 7.28 -4.01 -15.79
N ILE A 93 6.70 -3.16 -16.65
CA ILE A 93 5.53 -2.34 -16.26
C ILE A 93 4.32 -3.23 -15.96
N ASP A 94 4.10 -4.29 -16.72
CA ASP A 94 3.02 -5.24 -16.49
C ASP A 94 3.19 -5.99 -15.16
N SER A 95 4.44 -6.33 -14.80
CA SER A 95 4.78 -6.90 -13.50
C SER A 95 4.41 -5.95 -12.35
N LEU A 96 4.78 -4.66 -12.45
CA LEU A 96 4.43 -3.66 -11.45
C LEU A 96 2.92 -3.45 -11.33
N MET A 97 2.20 -3.48 -12.45
CA MET A 97 0.75 -3.33 -12.45
C MET A 97 0.07 -4.52 -11.79
N THR A 98 0.49 -5.73 -12.15
CA THR A 98 -0.02 -6.98 -11.56
C THR A 98 0.24 -7.06 -10.07
N LEU A 99 1.40 -6.59 -9.61
CA LEU A 99 1.80 -6.62 -8.19
C LEU A 99 1.36 -5.39 -7.39
N ASN A 100 0.67 -4.42 -7.98
CA ASN A 100 0.35 -3.15 -7.31
C ASN A 100 -0.59 -3.32 -6.09
N GLY A 101 -1.56 -4.23 -6.12
CA GLY A 101 -2.45 -4.55 -5.01
C GLY A 101 -3.24 -3.37 -4.41
N SER A 102 -3.41 -2.27 -5.12
CA SER A 102 -4.19 -1.06 -4.73
C SER A 102 -3.92 -0.54 -3.31
N SER A 103 -2.70 -0.72 -2.79
CA SER A 103 -2.32 -0.12 -1.51
C SER A 103 -2.10 1.38 -1.68
N GLY A 104 -2.76 2.20 -0.85
CA GLY A 104 -2.68 3.67 -0.92
C GLY A 104 -1.26 4.24 -0.76
N GLY A 105 -1.10 5.53 -1.07
CA GLY A 105 0.14 6.29 -0.92
C GLY A 105 0.90 6.53 -2.22
N ALA A 106 1.80 7.52 -2.20
CA ALA A 106 2.48 8.04 -3.38
C ALA A 106 3.77 7.29 -3.76
N ARG A 107 4.42 6.62 -2.79
CA ARG A 107 5.68 5.90 -3.03
C ARG A 107 5.45 4.59 -3.77
N PRO A 108 6.35 4.22 -4.71
CA PRO A 108 6.27 2.94 -5.41
C PRO A 108 6.28 1.77 -4.45
N LYS A 109 5.45 0.79 -4.74
CA LYS A 109 5.34 -0.43 -3.93
C LYS A 109 4.72 -1.56 -4.72
N ILE A 110 4.95 -2.77 -4.24
CA ILE A 110 4.32 -3.99 -4.73
C ILE A 110 3.67 -4.76 -3.59
N VAL A 111 2.72 -5.62 -3.94
CA VAL A 111 2.16 -6.64 -3.05
C VAL A 111 2.54 -8.01 -3.60
N CYS A 112 3.14 -8.84 -2.76
CA CYS A 112 3.53 -10.19 -3.15
C CYS A 112 3.48 -11.13 -1.94
N LEU A 113 3.47 -12.43 -2.21
CA LEU A 113 3.66 -13.46 -1.19
C LEU A 113 5.14 -13.61 -0.86
N VAL A 114 5.44 -13.72 0.43
CA VAL A 114 6.80 -13.95 0.93
C VAL A 114 6.79 -15.17 1.83
N THR A 115 7.72 -16.10 1.58
CA THR A 115 7.90 -17.29 2.43
C THR A 115 8.40 -16.91 3.82
N SER A 116 8.21 -17.78 4.81
CA SER A 116 8.58 -17.53 6.21
C SER A 116 10.08 -17.29 6.43
N ASP A 117 10.93 -17.79 5.53
CA ASP A 117 12.39 -17.54 5.53
C ASP A 117 12.81 -16.29 4.75
N HIS A 118 11.85 -15.53 4.21
CA HIS A 118 11.99 -14.30 3.40
C HIS A 118 12.84 -14.46 2.12
N LYS A 119 13.03 -15.70 1.62
CA LYS A 119 13.89 -15.94 0.46
C LYS A 119 13.15 -16.00 -0.87
N GLN A 120 11.89 -16.42 -0.85
CA GLN A 120 11.09 -16.54 -2.06
C GLN A 120 9.95 -15.55 -2.06
N LEU A 121 9.80 -14.88 -3.21
CA LEU A 121 8.71 -13.98 -3.49
C LEU A 121 7.89 -14.55 -4.64
N ARG A 122 6.55 -14.52 -4.49
CA ARG A 122 5.60 -15.02 -5.48
C ARG A 122 4.48 -14.03 -5.69
N GLN A 123 3.86 -14.06 -6.85
CA GLN A 123 2.61 -13.32 -7.07
C GLN A 123 1.50 -13.88 -6.17
N GLY A 124 0.72 -13.00 -5.58
CA GLY A 124 -0.45 -13.35 -4.78
C GLY A 124 -0.74 -12.34 -3.69
N THR A 125 -1.98 -12.35 -3.21
CA THR A 125 -2.49 -11.43 -2.18
C THR A 125 -3.15 -12.13 -1.00
N MET A 126 -3.27 -13.45 -1.05
CA MET A 126 -3.80 -14.30 0.01
C MET A 126 -2.73 -15.21 0.56
N ILE A 127 -2.86 -15.66 1.79
CA ILE A 127 -1.95 -16.65 2.41
C ILE A 127 -2.05 -17.95 1.62
N GLU A 128 -0.91 -18.45 1.17
CA GLU A 128 -0.83 -19.66 0.36
C GLU A 128 0.49 -20.40 0.65
N ASP A 129 0.42 -21.72 0.85
CA ASP A 129 1.59 -22.60 1.07
C ASP A 129 2.58 -22.09 2.12
N GLY A 130 2.07 -21.51 3.22
CA GLY A 130 2.90 -20.94 4.28
C GLY A 130 3.57 -19.60 3.93
N ALA A 131 3.35 -19.07 2.73
CA ALA A 131 3.76 -17.72 2.36
C ALA A 131 2.67 -16.70 2.75
N ASN A 132 3.09 -15.55 3.21
CA ASN A 132 2.22 -14.46 3.65
C ASN A 132 2.28 -13.28 2.69
N PRO A 133 1.19 -12.51 2.53
CA PRO A 133 1.21 -11.30 1.70
C PRO A 133 1.92 -10.14 2.40
N TRP A 134 2.81 -9.51 1.67
CA TRP A 134 3.61 -8.37 2.08
C TRP A 134 3.44 -7.19 1.15
N ILE A 135 3.67 -6.00 1.68
CA ILE A 135 3.88 -4.79 0.90
C ILE A 135 5.39 -4.51 0.94
N ILE A 136 6.02 -4.43 -0.23
CA ILE A 136 7.43 -4.04 -0.36
C ILE A 136 7.49 -2.67 -1.02
N LYS A 137 8.19 -1.74 -0.39
CA LYS A 137 8.28 -0.34 -0.83
C LYS A 137 9.60 -0.07 -1.51
N PHE A 138 9.54 0.70 -2.59
CA PHE A 138 10.70 1.23 -3.28
C PHE A 138 10.83 2.73 -3.00
N ARG A 139 12.04 3.26 -3.09
CA ARG A 139 12.28 4.69 -2.98
C ARG A 139 11.78 5.43 -4.22
N SER A 140 11.40 6.67 -4.06
CA SER A 140 11.24 7.62 -5.16
C SER A 140 12.59 8.30 -5.46
N SER A 141 12.67 9.04 -6.56
CA SER A 141 13.88 9.83 -6.90
C SER A 141 14.18 10.93 -5.88
N ALA A 142 13.19 11.38 -5.12
CA ALA A 142 13.33 12.38 -4.08
C ALA A 142 13.79 11.79 -2.72
N ASP A 143 13.72 10.47 -2.55
CA ASP A 143 14.07 9.80 -1.30
C ASP A 143 15.59 9.56 -1.22
N ALA A 144 16.15 9.60 -0.01
CA ALA A 144 17.51 9.19 0.25
C ALA A 144 17.73 7.70 -0.10
N ALA A 145 18.99 7.34 -0.42
CA ALA A 145 19.32 5.98 -0.84
C ALA A 145 19.05 4.93 0.25
N ASP A 146 19.09 5.32 1.51
CA ASP A 146 18.89 4.49 2.70
C ASP A 146 17.46 4.55 3.26
N SER A 147 16.52 5.20 2.57
CA SER A 147 15.14 5.38 3.04
C SER A 147 14.46 4.07 3.46
N GLY A 148 14.69 2.98 2.74
CA GLY A 148 14.16 1.66 3.12
C GLY A 148 14.77 1.12 4.42
N ALA A 149 16.08 1.30 4.62
CA ALA A 149 16.76 0.90 5.85
C ALA A 149 16.32 1.77 7.04
N MET A 150 16.13 3.08 6.81
CA MET A 150 15.60 3.99 7.83
C MET A 150 14.17 3.61 8.24
N GLU A 151 13.28 3.33 7.27
CA GLU A 151 11.91 2.89 7.57
C GLU A 151 11.91 1.57 8.35
N TYR A 152 12.83 0.65 8.04
CA TYR A 152 13.01 -0.58 8.80
C TYR A 152 13.50 -0.31 10.23
N ALA A 153 14.52 0.53 10.42
CA ALA A 153 15.02 0.90 11.73
C ALA A 153 13.95 1.57 12.61
N VAL A 154 13.16 2.50 12.02
CA VAL A 154 12.02 3.14 12.70
C VAL A 154 10.96 2.11 13.08
N SER A 155 10.72 1.09 12.25
CA SER A 155 9.77 0.02 12.57
C SER A 155 10.21 -0.83 13.76
N LEU A 156 11.53 -1.11 13.88
CA LEU A 156 12.10 -1.83 15.02
C LEU A 156 12.00 -0.98 16.30
N LEU A 157 12.29 0.32 16.20
CA LEU A 157 12.15 1.25 17.32
C LEU A 157 10.69 1.33 17.79
N ALA A 158 9.71 1.42 16.87
CA ALA A 158 8.30 1.41 17.19
C ALA A 158 7.89 0.14 17.95
N LYS A 159 8.36 -1.03 17.52
CA LYS A 159 8.14 -2.30 18.24
C LYS A 159 8.77 -2.30 19.62
N SER A 160 9.98 -1.74 19.78
CA SER A 160 10.68 -1.71 21.06
C SER A 160 9.98 -0.88 22.14
N VAL A 161 9.21 0.14 21.74
CA VAL A 161 8.38 0.94 22.65
C VAL A 161 6.95 0.41 22.81
N GLY A 162 6.69 -0.79 22.31
CA GLY A 162 5.41 -1.49 22.48
C GLY A 162 4.29 -0.95 21.60
N ILE A 163 4.61 -0.40 20.44
CA ILE A 163 3.64 -0.17 19.37
C ILE A 163 3.37 -1.51 18.68
N ASP A 164 2.10 -1.88 18.60
CA ASP A 164 1.68 -3.06 17.86
C ASP A 164 1.83 -2.82 16.36
N MET A 165 2.74 -3.59 15.76
CA MET A 165 3.09 -3.53 14.34
C MET A 165 3.19 -4.93 13.73
N PRO A 166 2.78 -5.09 12.47
CA PRO A 166 3.07 -6.30 11.72
C PRO A 166 4.57 -6.60 11.62
N GLU A 167 4.86 -7.79 11.17
CA GLU A 167 6.24 -8.19 10.87
C GLU A 167 6.82 -7.29 9.78
N THR A 168 8.10 -6.88 9.96
CA THR A 168 8.84 -6.06 9.01
C THR A 168 10.16 -6.72 8.68
N HIS A 169 10.63 -6.54 7.45
CA HIS A 169 11.88 -7.10 6.97
C HIS A 169 12.59 -6.12 6.03
N LEU A 170 13.91 -6.14 6.04
CA LEU A 170 14.73 -5.40 5.09
C LEU A 170 15.23 -6.36 4.01
N PHE A 171 14.58 -6.35 2.85
CA PHE A 171 14.95 -7.22 1.73
C PHE A 171 16.27 -6.77 1.11
N PRO A 172 17.18 -7.71 0.79
CA PRO A 172 18.48 -7.36 0.24
C PRO A 172 18.37 -6.70 -1.13
N SER A 173 19.26 -5.76 -1.41
CA SER A 173 19.38 -5.04 -2.68
C SER A 173 20.85 -4.87 -3.05
N LYS A 174 21.14 -4.79 -4.36
CA LYS A 174 22.42 -4.35 -4.90
C LYS A 174 22.44 -2.86 -5.21
N ARG A 175 21.31 -2.17 -5.09
CA ARG A 175 21.12 -0.75 -5.46
C ARG A 175 21.09 0.19 -4.26
N CYS A 176 20.76 -0.33 -3.08
CA CYS A 176 20.60 0.44 -1.86
C CYS A 176 20.82 -0.47 -0.64
N PRO A 177 20.85 0.05 0.59
CA PRO A 177 20.98 -0.76 1.80
C PRO A 177 19.91 -1.83 1.98
N GLY A 178 18.76 -1.70 1.32
CA GLY A 178 17.71 -2.71 1.27
C GLY A 178 16.33 -2.08 1.02
N TRP A 179 15.36 -2.93 0.64
CA TRP A 179 13.96 -2.56 0.43
C TRP A 179 13.15 -2.89 1.67
N PHE A 180 12.42 -1.89 2.19
CA PHE A 180 11.53 -2.10 3.33
C PHE A 180 10.32 -2.91 2.94
N GLY A 181 10.03 -3.96 3.70
CA GLY A 181 8.81 -4.74 3.57
C GLY A 181 8.06 -4.85 4.88
N ILE A 182 6.74 -4.90 4.79
CA ILE A 182 5.83 -5.07 5.91
C ILE A 182 4.76 -6.11 5.55
N ARG A 183 4.54 -7.08 6.44
CA ARG A 183 3.48 -8.08 6.29
C ARG A 183 2.12 -7.39 6.34
N ARG A 184 1.22 -7.76 5.45
CA ARG A 184 -0.16 -7.27 5.46
C ARG A 184 -0.90 -7.76 6.70
N PHE A 185 -1.52 -6.84 7.42
CA PHE A 185 -2.32 -7.14 8.61
C PHE A 185 -3.78 -7.49 8.27
N ASP A 186 -4.21 -7.18 7.06
CA ASP A 186 -5.57 -7.36 6.59
C ASP A 186 -5.81 -8.73 5.92
N ARG A 187 -4.88 -9.66 6.14
CA ARG A 187 -4.95 -11.06 5.68
C ARG A 187 -4.61 -12.01 6.82
N ASN A 188 -5.41 -13.04 6.97
CA ASN A 188 -5.14 -14.15 7.89
C ASN A 188 -5.60 -15.49 7.27
N GLU A 189 -5.44 -16.58 7.99
CA GLU A 189 -5.83 -17.94 7.54
C GLU A 189 -7.33 -18.09 7.24
N LYS A 190 -8.17 -17.20 7.80
CA LYS A 190 -9.62 -17.19 7.58
C LYS A 190 -10.03 -16.34 6.37
N GLY A 191 -9.09 -15.64 5.75
CA GLY A 191 -9.33 -14.79 4.59
C GLY A 191 -8.97 -13.32 4.80
N LYS A 192 -9.76 -12.43 4.19
CA LYS A 192 -9.59 -10.99 4.22
C LYS A 192 -10.20 -10.39 5.49
N LEU A 193 -9.52 -9.42 6.10
CA LEU A 193 -10.06 -8.61 7.18
C LEU A 193 -10.48 -7.25 6.64
N HIS A 194 -11.66 -6.78 7.01
CA HIS A 194 -12.12 -5.45 6.63
C HIS A 194 -11.19 -4.37 7.20
N MET A 195 -10.88 -3.39 6.39
CA MET A 195 -10.07 -2.23 6.75
C MET A 195 -10.81 -0.97 6.31
N ALA A 196 -10.77 0.06 7.15
CA ALA A 196 -11.23 1.39 6.80
C ALA A 196 -10.30 2.44 7.41
N THR A 197 -10.02 3.51 6.67
CA THR A 197 -9.27 4.62 7.22
C THR A 197 -10.13 5.48 8.12
N ALA A 198 -9.52 6.23 9.04
CA ALA A 198 -10.24 7.22 9.82
C ALA A 198 -10.89 8.30 8.92
N ALA A 199 -10.22 8.64 7.81
CA ALA A 199 -10.74 9.57 6.82
C ALA A 199 -12.03 9.06 6.17
N GLY A 200 -12.07 7.80 5.76
CA GLY A 200 -13.24 7.16 5.20
C GLY A 200 -14.40 7.05 6.20
N LEU A 201 -14.10 6.62 7.43
CA LEU A 201 -15.10 6.47 8.50
C LEU A 201 -15.71 7.80 8.94
N LEU A 202 -14.91 8.87 9.02
CA LEU A 202 -15.35 10.21 9.42
C LEU A 202 -15.75 11.09 8.23
N HIS A 203 -15.77 10.52 7.04
CA HIS A 203 -16.12 11.20 5.79
C HIS A 203 -15.32 12.50 5.57
N CYS A 204 -14.03 12.43 5.83
CA CYS A 204 -13.08 13.54 5.84
C CYS A 204 -12.03 13.36 4.74
N ASN A 205 -11.81 14.41 3.93
CA ASN A 205 -10.83 14.33 2.86
C ASN A 205 -9.40 14.47 3.45
N PHE A 206 -8.64 13.38 3.48
CA PHE A 206 -7.27 13.34 4.02
C PHE A 206 -6.27 14.28 3.32
N ARG A 207 -6.61 14.86 2.17
CA ARG A 207 -5.77 15.84 1.46
C ARG A 207 -5.80 17.23 2.10
N TYR A 208 -6.70 17.44 3.05
CA TYR A 208 -6.82 18.66 3.82
C TYR A 208 -6.78 18.33 5.31
N PRO A 209 -6.17 19.20 6.15
CA PRO A 209 -6.19 19.02 7.60
C PRO A 209 -7.63 19.10 8.13
N CYS A 210 -8.24 17.96 8.39
CA CYS A 210 -9.65 17.88 8.82
C CYS A 210 -9.85 16.98 10.05
N LEU A 211 -8.82 16.28 10.49
CA LEU A 211 -8.82 15.44 11.69
C LEU A 211 -7.69 15.86 12.63
N ASP A 212 -8.01 15.93 13.90
CA ASP A 212 -7.06 16.08 14.97
C ASP A 212 -6.86 14.76 15.73
N TYR A 213 -5.85 14.72 16.59
CA TYR A 213 -5.58 13.52 17.41
C TYR A 213 -6.72 13.22 18.39
N SER A 214 -7.47 14.22 18.86
CA SER A 214 -8.62 14.02 19.73
C SER A 214 -9.72 13.21 19.03
N SER A 215 -10.04 13.58 17.79
CA SER A 215 -11.00 12.86 16.94
C SER A 215 -10.56 11.42 16.67
N LEU A 216 -9.26 11.21 16.37
CA LEU A 216 -8.70 9.88 16.15
C LEU A 216 -8.73 9.01 17.41
N MET A 217 -8.42 9.57 18.57
CA MET A 217 -8.48 8.88 19.85
C MET A 217 -9.91 8.50 20.24
N GLN A 218 -10.88 9.39 20.04
CA GLN A 218 -12.29 9.10 20.25
C GLN A 218 -12.79 7.99 19.32
N LEU A 219 -12.38 8.02 18.05
CA LEU A 219 -12.70 6.98 17.09
C LEU A 219 -12.14 5.63 17.54
N ALA A 220 -10.86 5.56 17.89
CA ALA A 220 -10.22 4.35 18.38
C ALA A 220 -10.91 3.78 19.63
N LEU A 221 -11.24 4.66 20.59
CA LEU A 221 -11.94 4.27 21.81
C LEU A 221 -13.33 3.68 21.51
N ARG A 222 -14.09 4.32 20.60
CA ARG A 222 -15.45 3.86 20.24
C ARG A 222 -15.46 2.56 19.46
N LEU A 223 -14.49 2.33 18.58
CA LEU A 223 -14.45 1.15 17.72
C LEU A 223 -13.82 -0.07 18.39
N ALA A 224 -12.77 0.12 19.17
CA ALA A 224 -11.96 -0.98 19.70
C ALA A 224 -11.59 -0.84 21.18
N GLY A 225 -12.17 0.13 21.89
CA GLY A 225 -12.04 0.28 23.33
C GLY A 225 -10.70 0.82 23.81
N ALA A 226 -10.48 0.76 25.13
CA ALA A 226 -9.32 1.33 25.79
C ALA A 226 -7.96 0.82 25.28
N PRO A 227 -7.77 -0.46 24.94
CA PRO A 227 -6.49 -0.91 24.38
C PRO A 227 -6.10 -0.20 23.08
N ALA A 228 -7.07 0.05 22.19
CA ALA A 228 -6.82 0.78 20.95
C ALA A 228 -6.47 2.25 21.19
N LEU A 229 -7.12 2.89 22.19
CA LEU A 229 -6.76 4.24 22.61
C LEU A 229 -5.30 4.31 23.09
N VAL A 230 -4.87 3.35 23.92
CA VAL A 230 -3.47 3.29 24.37
C VAL A 230 -2.50 3.14 23.20
N GLN A 231 -2.81 2.29 22.24
CA GLN A 231 -1.99 2.14 21.02
C GLN A 231 -1.98 3.42 20.18
N MET A 232 -3.11 4.13 20.08
CA MET A 232 -3.18 5.42 19.37
C MET A 232 -2.34 6.49 20.04
N LEU A 233 -2.38 6.57 21.38
CA LEU A 233 -1.52 7.50 22.15
C LEU A 233 -0.04 7.21 21.95
N LYS A 234 0.37 5.94 22.01
CA LYS A 234 1.77 5.54 21.73
C LYS A 234 2.20 5.96 20.33
N ARG A 235 1.37 5.71 19.32
CA ARG A 235 1.65 6.10 17.92
C ARG A 235 1.77 7.60 17.77
N ALA A 236 0.84 8.38 18.34
CA ALA A 236 0.87 9.83 18.28
C ALA A 236 2.14 10.40 18.92
N SER A 237 2.51 9.92 20.12
CA SER A 237 3.73 10.33 20.81
C SER A 237 5.00 9.93 20.03
N PHE A 238 5.02 8.74 19.46
CA PHE A 238 6.13 8.25 18.65
C PHE A 238 6.33 9.10 17.39
N HIS A 239 5.26 9.40 16.66
CA HIS A 239 5.31 10.28 15.48
C HIS A 239 5.83 11.67 15.85
N PHE A 240 5.34 12.25 16.94
CA PHE A 240 5.81 13.55 17.39
C PHE A 240 7.32 13.59 17.65
N VAL A 241 7.89 12.53 18.20
CA VAL A 241 9.33 12.42 18.49
C VAL A 241 10.14 12.18 17.21
N ILE A 242 9.67 11.32 16.31
CA ILE A 242 10.43 10.93 15.10
C ILE A 242 10.35 12.00 14.00
N ASP A 243 9.18 12.65 13.80
CA ASP A 243 9.01 13.66 12.74
C ASP A 243 9.70 15.00 13.07
N ASN A 244 10.04 15.25 14.34
CA ASN A 244 10.76 16.44 14.77
C ASN A 244 12.28 16.23 14.93
N SER A 245 12.80 15.12 14.41
CA SER A 245 14.24 14.78 14.46
C SER A 245 14.93 15.04 13.12
#